data_036468a7defd0d3a9be6b45ef5423f50
#
_entry.id   036468a7defd0d3a9be6b45ef5423f50
#
_cell.length_a   1.000
_cell.length_b   1.000
_cell.length_c   1.000
_cell.angle_alpha   90.00
_cell.angle_beta   90.00
_cell.angle_gamma   90.00
#
_symmetry.space_group_name_H-M   'P 1'
#
loop_
_entity.id
_entity.type
_entity.pdbx_description
1 polymer ?
#
loop_
_entity_poly.entity_id
_entity_poly.type
_entity_poly.pdbx_seq_one_letter_code
_entity_poly.pdbx_strand_id
1 'polypeptide(L)'
;MQNARMKAHIPTLSLAEVETPQFVSAIGEAYEQYGFVIIENHGIPQELIDRFLDQFKTFFAWTESEKRRFHIEGGGGARGYTPFGIETAKGSAHFDLKEFWHIGRELPEGHPYRHYMADNVWIDAIPRFRETCIEMFDTFDRTGRRLLTAIARVLKLAPDYFEDKVQLGNSVLRVIHYPPMPPNPTESIRAGAHEDINVITLLLGAEEPGLQVLTKQGEWLSVNPAPGSMVVNVGDMLQRLTNGALRSTSHRVINPVSDRAKNARFSMPFFLHFNPDFPIAALPSCVGPGRPEPLPPILAEEYLQERLREIKLK
;
A
#
# COMPACT_ATOMS: atom_id res chain seq x y z
N MET A 1 33.54 -2.01 27.17
CA MET A 1 33.29 -2.15 25.72
C MET A 1 31.87 -1.73 25.48
N GLN A 2 31.67 -0.50 24.96
CA GLN A 2 30.34 -0.02 24.59
C GLN A 2 29.92 -0.76 23.30
N ASN A 3 28.94 -1.68 23.42
CA ASN A 3 28.22 -2.18 22.28
C ASN A 3 27.51 -0.98 21.63
N ALA A 4 28.05 -0.50 20.52
CA ALA A 4 27.30 0.38 19.62
C ALA A 4 26.09 -0.44 19.14
N ARG A 5 24.91 -0.23 19.76
CA ARG A 5 23.64 -0.71 19.20
C ARG A 5 23.57 -0.13 17.79
N MET A 6 23.75 -0.98 16.79
CA MET A 6 23.45 -0.59 15.41
C MET A 6 22.01 -0.03 15.43
N LYS A 7 21.84 1.21 14.99
CA LYS A 7 20.50 1.79 14.89
C LYS A 7 19.67 0.89 13.99
N ALA A 8 18.53 0.43 14.49
CA ALA A 8 17.58 -0.33 13.69
C ALA A 8 17.24 0.49 12.43
N HIS A 9 17.29 -0.15 11.27
CA HIS A 9 16.94 0.48 9.99
C HIS A 9 16.24 -0.56 9.11
N ILE A 10 15.32 -0.10 8.27
CA ILE A 10 14.68 -0.94 7.27
C ILE A 10 15.70 -1.24 6.17
N PRO A 11 15.96 -2.51 5.84
CA PRO A 11 16.95 -2.87 4.83
C PRO A 11 16.52 -2.44 3.43
N THR A 12 17.51 -2.12 2.60
CA THR A 12 17.34 -1.78 1.19
C THR A 12 17.88 -2.92 0.33
N LEU A 13 17.06 -3.39 -0.63
CA LEU A 13 17.37 -4.48 -1.55
C LEU A 13 17.17 -4.04 -3.00
N SER A 14 17.95 -4.57 -3.92
CA SER A 14 17.81 -4.31 -5.35
C SER A 14 16.87 -5.34 -6.00
N LEU A 15 15.76 -4.90 -6.62
CA LEU A 15 14.85 -5.81 -7.33
C LEU A 15 15.52 -6.48 -8.54
N ALA A 16 16.63 -5.96 -9.04
CA ALA A 16 17.41 -6.63 -10.07
C ALA A 16 17.96 -8.00 -9.61
N GLU A 17 18.07 -8.19 -8.28
CA GLU A 17 18.60 -9.42 -7.64
C GLU A 17 17.48 -10.33 -7.10
N VAL A 18 16.23 -10.10 -7.44
CA VAL A 18 15.02 -10.75 -6.86
C VAL A 18 15.07 -12.29 -6.91
N GLU A 19 15.82 -12.87 -7.84
CA GLU A 19 15.92 -14.31 -7.99
C GLU A 19 17.08 -14.94 -7.18
N THR A 20 17.98 -14.12 -6.61
CA THR A 20 19.14 -14.62 -5.89
C THR A 20 18.77 -15.16 -4.51
N PRO A 21 19.46 -16.21 -4.00
CA PRO A 21 19.23 -16.70 -2.64
C PRO A 21 19.46 -15.61 -1.57
N GLN A 22 20.39 -14.69 -1.81
CA GLN A 22 20.70 -13.58 -0.92
C GLN A 22 19.52 -12.62 -0.78
N PHE A 23 18.91 -12.24 -1.90
CA PHE A 23 17.69 -11.41 -1.87
C PHE A 23 16.56 -12.11 -1.12
N VAL A 24 16.32 -13.39 -1.40
CA VAL A 24 15.25 -14.19 -0.75
C VAL A 24 15.48 -14.27 0.76
N SER A 25 16.71 -14.51 1.23
CA SER A 25 17.01 -14.51 2.67
C SER A 25 16.77 -13.13 3.29
N ALA A 26 17.31 -12.09 2.68
CA ALA A 26 17.22 -10.72 3.20
C ALA A 26 15.80 -10.18 3.27
N ILE A 27 14.96 -10.42 2.25
CA ILE A 27 13.55 -9.99 2.27
C ILE A 27 12.75 -10.78 3.31
N GLY A 28 13.03 -12.07 3.49
CA GLY A 28 12.41 -12.89 4.52
C GLY A 28 12.71 -12.36 5.92
N GLU A 29 13.97 -12.08 6.23
CA GLU A 29 14.41 -11.51 7.51
C GLU A 29 13.80 -10.12 7.75
N ALA A 30 13.75 -9.26 6.71
CA ALA A 30 13.15 -7.94 6.78
C ALA A 30 11.65 -8.01 7.14
N TYR A 31 10.91 -8.91 6.49
CA TYR A 31 9.48 -9.07 6.75
C TYR A 31 9.19 -9.75 8.09
N GLU A 32 10.01 -10.69 8.52
CA GLU A 32 9.88 -11.26 9.86
C GLU A 32 10.15 -10.22 10.94
N GLN A 33 11.16 -9.38 10.77
CA GLN A 33 11.60 -8.42 11.78
C GLN A 33 10.75 -7.14 11.80
N TYR A 34 10.53 -6.55 10.61
CA TYR A 34 9.92 -5.22 10.46
C TYR A 34 8.56 -5.24 9.75
N GLY A 35 8.28 -6.25 8.93
CA GLY A 35 7.16 -6.25 7.99
C GLY A 35 7.37 -5.31 6.80
N PHE A 36 8.54 -4.70 6.67
CA PHE A 36 8.90 -3.65 5.70
C PHE A 36 10.25 -3.89 5.06
N VAL A 37 10.40 -3.45 3.81
CA VAL A 37 11.66 -3.44 3.06
C VAL A 37 11.68 -2.21 2.14
N ILE A 38 12.86 -1.68 1.84
CA ILE A 38 13.06 -0.67 0.80
C ILE A 38 13.59 -1.38 -0.44
N ILE A 39 13.03 -1.07 -1.61
CA ILE A 39 13.37 -1.67 -2.89
C ILE A 39 13.93 -0.61 -3.83
N GLU A 40 15.14 -0.83 -4.31
CA GLU A 40 15.77 -0.07 -5.39
C GLU A 40 15.66 -0.84 -6.71
N ASN A 41 15.90 -0.17 -7.84
CA ASN A 41 15.85 -0.77 -9.17
C ASN A 41 14.53 -1.52 -9.44
N HIS A 42 13.41 -0.94 -8.98
CA HIS A 42 12.07 -1.54 -9.09
C HIS A 42 11.55 -1.66 -10.53
N GLY A 43 12.20 -1.00 -11.49
CA GLY A 43 11.90 -1.14 -12.91
C GLY A 43 10.69 -0.34 -13.42
N ILE A 44 10.05 0.48 -12.58
CA ILE A 44 9.03 1.43 -13.05
C ILE A 44 9.75 2.61 -13.70
N PRO A 45 9.49 2.93 -14.99
CA PRO A 45 10.19 4.01 -15.69
C PRO A 45 9.94 5.38 -15.01
N GLN A 46 10.99 6.17 -14.82
CA GLN A 46 10.87 7.50 -14.21
C GLN A 46 9.95 8.41 -15.03
N GLU A 47 10.02 8.36 -16.35
CA GLU A 47 9.14 9.13 -17.25
C GLU A 47 7.65 8.82 -17.05
N LEU A 48 7.31 7.56 -16.72
CA LEU A 48 5.94 7.18 -16.39
C LEU A 48 5.53 7.75 -15.04
N ILE A 49 6.41 7.69 -14.04
CA ILE A 49 6.18 8.26 -12.71
C ILE A 49 5.92 9.77 -12.82
N ASP A 50 6.79 10.47 -13.53
CA ASP A 50 6.70 11.93 -13.70
C ASP A 50 5.40 12.33 -14.42
N ARG A 51 5.10 11.69 -15.56
CA ARG A 51 3.86 11.92 -16.31
C ARG A 51 2.61 11.67 -15.48
N PHE A 52 2.59 10.57 -14.73
CA PHE A 52 1.49 10.20 -13.86
C PHE A 52 1.30 11.23 -12.73
N LEU A 53 2.37 11.60 -12.04
CA LEU A 53 2.33 12.60 -10.98
C LEU A 53 1.91 13.98 -11.48
N ASP A 54 2.37 14.42 -12.63
CA ASP A 54 2.03 15.74 -13.18
C ASP A 54 0.55 15.84 -13.54
N GLN A 55 -0.07 14.75 -14.02
CA GLN A 55 -1.51 14.69 -14.23
C GLN A 55 -2.28 14.83 -12.91
N PHE A 56 -1.84 14.17 -11.84
CA PHE A 56 -2.49 14.29 -10.54
C PHE A 56 -2.20 15.62 -9.84
N LYS A 57 -1.02 16.22 -9.99
CA LYS A 57 -0.76 17.60 -9.53
C LYS A 57 -1.72 18.58 -10.22
N THR A 58 -1.95 18.39 -11.52
CA THR A 58 -2.94 19.20 -12.27
C THR A 58 -4.34 19.04 -11.69
N PHE A 59 -4.80 17.81 -11.45
CA PHE A 59 -6.10 17.52 -10.87
C PHE A 59 -6.25 18.10 -9.46
N PHE A 60 -5.30 17.86 -8.56
CA PHE A 60 -5.39 18.32 -7.17
C PHE A 60 -5.28 19.86 -7.04
N ALA A 61 -4.76 20.55 -8.07
CA ALA A 61 -4.77 22.00 -8.13
C ALA A 61 -6.13 22.61 -8.53
N TRP A 62 -7.09 21.79 -8.99
CA TRP A 62 -8.44 22.27 -9.30
C TRP A 62 -9.18 22.71 -8.03
N THR A 63 -10.21 23.52 -8.21
CA THR A 63 -11.08 23.93 -7.09
C THR A 63 -11.77 22.71 -6.47
N GLU A 64 -12.14 22.81 -5.21
CA GLU A 64 -12.86 21.75 -4.50
C GLU A 64 -14.15 21.34 -5.23
N SER A 65 -14.90 22.32 -5.77
CA SER A 65 -16.11 22.09 -6.54
C SER A 65 -15.87 21.26 -7.81
N GLU A 66 -14.77 21.53 -8.53
CA GLU A 66 -14.40 20.76 -9.74
C GLU A 66 -13.98 19.33 -9.38
N LYS A 67 -13.17 19.15 -8.33
CA LYS A 67 -12.73 17.84 -7.87
C LYS A 67 -13.89 16.97 -7.39
N ARG A 68 -14.86 17.55 -6.67
CA ARG A 68 -16.05 16.83 -6.15
C ARG A 68 -16.92 16.20 -7.24
N ARG A 69 -16.85 16.66 -8.48
CA ARG A 69 -17.55 16.04 -9.62
C ARG A 69 -17.12 14.60 -9.88
N PHE A 70 -15.94 14.21 -9.39
CA PHE A 70 -15.35 12.87 -9.52
C PHE A 70 -15.48 12.03 -8.24
N HIS A 71 -16.17 12.54 -7.23
CA HIS A 71 -16.49 11.81 -6.02
C HIS A 71 -17.77 10.98 -6.22
N ILE A 72 -17.74 9.71 -5.84
CA ILE A 72 -18.90 8.82 -5.88
C ILE A 72 -19.50 8.77 -4.48
N GLU A 73 -20.63 9.44 -4.29
CA GLU A 73 -21.38 9.38 -3.02
C GLU A 73 -21.82 7.94 -2.71
N GLY A 74 -21.61 7.51 -1.45
CA GLY A 74 -21.91 6.14 -1.03
C GLY A 74 -20.98 5.06 -1.57
N GLY A 75 -19.97 5.42 -2.40
CA GLY A 75 -19.00 4.51 -2.97
C GLY A 75 -17.91 4.06 -2.01
N GLY A 76 -17.89 4.54 -0.76
CA GLY A 76 -16.85 4.20 0.23
C GLY A 76 -15.43 4.56 -0.20
N GLY A 77 -15.26 5.52 -1.13
CA GLY A 77 -13.95 5.90 -1.67
C GLY A 77 -13.30 4.81 -2.54
N ALA A 78 -14.05 3.80 -3.00
CA ALA A 78 -13.48 2.66 -3.73
C ALA A 78 -12.83 3.04 -5.07
N ARG A 79 -13.30 4.10 -5.73
CA ARG A 79 -12.79 4.61 -7.03
C ARG A 79 -12.97 6.13 -7.10
N GLY A 80 -12.15 6.76 -7.97
CA GLY A 80 -12.23 8.20 -8.20
C GLY A 80 -11.72 9.00 -7.00
N TYR A 81 -12.23 10.21 -6.86
CA TYR A 81 -11.79 11.18 -5.87
C TYR A 81 -12.45 11.00 -4.50
N THR A 82 -11.65 11.03 -3.45
CA THR A 82 -12.11 11.13 -2.06
C THR A 82 -11.65 12.47 -1.49
N PRO A 83 -12.60 13.33 -1.08
CA PRO A 83 -12.32 14.66 -0.56
C PRO A 83 -11.55 14.66 0.76
N PHE A 84 -10.92 15.79 1.03
CA PHE A 84 -10.27 16.08 2.29
C PHE A 84 -11.23 15.96 3.48
N GLY A 85 -10.78 15.36 4.59
CA GLY A 85 -11.56 15.24 5.82
C GLY A 85 -12.56 14.08 5.87
N ILE A 86 -12.55 13.17 4.90
CA ILE A 86 -13.46 12.00 4.88
C ILE A 86 -12.83 10.81 5.62
N GLU A 87 -11.55 10.51 5.36
CA GLU A 87 -10.90 9.33 5.94
C GLU A 87 -10.37 9.61 7.35
N THR A 88 -10.64 8.69 8.27
CA THR A 88 -10.21 8.75 9.67
C THR A 88 -9.59 7.42 10.06
N ALA A 89 -8.39 7.43 10.63
CA ALA A 89 -7.75 6.21 11.13
C ALA A 89 -8.60 5.57 12.25
N LYS A 90 -8.58 4.23 12.33
CA LYS A 90 -9.32 3.46 13.35
C LYS A 90 -8.98 3.98 14.76
N GLY A 91 -10.03 4.35 15.52
CA GLY A 91 -9.88 4.84 16.90
C GLY A 91 -9.45 6.30 17.02
N SER A 92 -9.23 7.02 15.90
CA SER A 92 -8.96 8.46 15.93
C SER A 92 -10.26 9.27 16.02
N ALA A 93 -10.21 10.38 16.77
CA ALA A 93 -11.26 11.39 16.80
C ALA A 93 -11.09 12.43 15.67
N HIS A 94 -9.95 12.44 15.00
CA HIS A 94 -9.55 13.43 14.00
C HIS A 94 -9.35 12.77 12.66
N PHE A 95 -9.77 13.44 11.58
CA PHE A 95 -9.56 12.97 10.22
C PHE A 95 -8.09 13.13 9.80
N ASP A 96 -7.67 12.33 8.84
CA ASP A 96 -6.35 12.43 8.23
C ASP A 96 -6.25 13.67 7.32
N LEU A 97 -5.08 14.32 7.33
CA LEU A 97 -4.85 15.53 6.54
C LEU A 97 -4.49 15.20 5.09
N LYS A 98 -5.40 14.54 4.39
CA LYS A 98 -5.21 14.08 3.01
C LYS A 98 -6.49 14.07 2.20
N GLU A 99 -6.33 14.17 0.90
CA GLU A 99 -7.31 13.82 -0.13
C GLU A 99 -6.66 12.80 -1.08
N PHE A 100 -7.43 12.00 -1.80
CA PHE A 100 -6.82 10.99 -2.67
C PHE A 100 -7.70 10.60 -3.86
N TRP A 101 -7.08 9.90 -4.80
CA TRP A 101 -7.73 9.26 -5.93
C TRP A 101 -7.44 7.77 -5.95
N HIS A 102 -8.44 6.95 -6.27
CA HIS A 102 -8.31 5.50 -6.44
C HIS A 102 -8.50 5.07 -7.89
N ILE A 103 -7.60 4.21 -8.34
CA ILE A 103 -7.64 3.47 -9.60
C ILE A 103 -7.66 1.98 -9.26
N GLY A 104 -8.62 1.24 -9.80
CA GLY A 104 -8.70 -0.21 -9.64
C GLY A 104 -8.41 -0.95 -10.93
N ARG A 105 -8.43 -2.27 -10.84
CA ARG A 105 -8.29 -3.17 -11.99
C ARG A 105 -9.44 -2.98 -12.97
N GLU A 106 -9.12 -2.88 -14.25
CA GLU A 106 -10.11 -2.96 -15.33
C GLU A 106 -10.43 -4.43 -15.61
N LEU A 107 -11.71 -4.76 -15.63
CA LEU A 107 -12.18 -6.11 -15.99
C LEU A 107 -13.04 -6.06 -17.25
N PRO A 108 -12.98 -7.09 -18.12
CA PRO A 108 -13.87 -7.20 -19.26
C PRO A 108 -15.34 -7.13 -18.86
N GLU A 109 -16.18 -6.64 -19.78
CA GLU A 109 -17.62 -6.65 -19.58
C GLU A 109 -18.14 -8.09 -19.32
N GLY A 110 -19.06 -8.24 -18.37
CA GLY A 110 -19.59 -9.55 -17.94
C GLY A 110 -18.65 -10.41 -17.09
N HIS A 111 -17.44 -9.95 -16.74
CA HIS A 111 -16.57 -10.74 -15.87
C HIS A 111 -17.20 -10.92 -14.48
N PRO A 112 -17.19 -12.16 -13.91
CA PRO A 112 -17.83 -12.45 -12.61
C PRO A 112 -17.39 -11.55 -11.45
N TYR A 113 -16.13 -11.09 -11.44
CA TYR A 113 -15.61 -10.24 -10.35
C TYR A 113 -16.03 -8.78 -10.44
N ARG A 114 -16.72 -8.33 -11.50
CA ARG A 114 -17.19 -6.95 -11.60
C ARG A 114 -18.19 -6.56 -10.49
N HIS A 115 -18.89 -7.52 -9.89
CA HIS A 115 -19.76 -7.21 -8.75
C HIS A 115 -19.01 -6.90 -7.45
N TYR A 116 -17.72 -7.26 -7.36
CA TYR A 116 -16.83 -6.90 -6.24
C TYR A 116 -16.07 -5.60 -6.48
N MET A 117 -15.87 -5.21 -7.75
CA MET A 117 -14.99 -4.12 -8.15
C MET A 117 -15.78 -3.06 -8.90
N ALA A 118 -15.88 -1.85 -8.32
CA ALA A 118 -16.50 -0.72 -9.01
C ALA A 118 -15.69 -0.32 -10.25
N ASP A 119 -16.36 0.24 -11.25
CA ASP A 119 -15.73 0.80 -12.44
C ASP A 119 -14.87 2.02 -12.10
N ASN A 120 -13.78 2.21 -12.83
CA ASN A 120 -12.93 3.38 -12.67
C ASN A 120 -13.62 4.66 -13.13
N VAL A 121 -13.21 5.76 -12.55
CA VAL A 121 -13.59 7.11 -12.98
C VAL A 121 -12.42 7.71 -13.76
N TRP A 122 -12.72 8.41 -14.86
CA TRP A 122 -11.70 8.98 -15.73
C TRP A 122 -11.89 10.49 -15.89
N ILE A 123 -10.79 11.22 -16.12
CA ILE A 123 -10.78 12.68 -16.29
C ILE A 123 -10.50 13.00 -17.75
N ASP A 124 -11.56 13.25 -18.55
CA ASP A 124 -11.41 13.55 -19.97
C ASP A 124 -10.68 14.88 -20.24
N ALA A 125 -10.74 15.82 -19.28
CA ALA A 125 -10.10 17.12 -19.40
C ALA A 125 -8.55 17.05 -19.28
N ILE A 126 -7.99 15.94 -18.82
CA ILE A 126 -6.54 15.71 -18.75
C ILE A 126 -6.13 14.73 -19.85
N PRO A 127 -5.34 15.18 -20.85
CA PRO A 127 -4.97 14.32 -21.96
C PRO A 127 -4.28 13.02 -21.53
N ARG A 128 -4.69 11.89 -22.13
CA ARG A 128 -4.13 10.55 -21.85
C ARG A 128 -4.22 10.11 -20.40
N PHE A 129 -5.15 10.66 -19.60
CA PHE A 129 -5.28 10.34 -18.17
C PHE A 129 -5.53 8.84 -17.96
N ARG A 130 -6.53 8.29 -18.65
CA ARG A 130 -6.88 6.87 -18.54
C ARG A 130 -5.71 5.95 -18.91
N GLU A 131 -5.08 6.19 -20.06
CA GLU A 131 -3.97 5.37 -20.54
C GLU A 131 -2.79 5.39 -19.59
N THR A 132 -2.43 6.58 -19.08
CA THR A 132 -1.34 6.73 -18.11
C THR A 132 -1.66 6.02 -16.79
N CYS A 133 -2.91 6.12 -16.31
CA CYS A 133 -3.36 5.45 -15.10
C CYS A 133 -3.32 3.93 -15.22
N ILE A 134 -3.78 3.37 -16.35
CA ILE A 134 -3.76 1.93 -16.62
C ILE A 134 -2.32 1.44 -16.74
N GLU A 135 -1.45 2.14 -17.49
CA GLU A 135 -0.04 1.80 -17.65
C GLU A 135 0.69 1.76 -16.30
N MET A 136 0.42 2.75 -15.41
CA MET A 136 1.00 2.80 -14.07
C MET A 136 0.47 1.66 -13.20
N PHE A 137 -0.84 1.41 -13.18
CA PHE A 137 -1.45 0.30 -12.45
C PHE A 137 -0.83 -1.04 -12.84
N ASP A 138 -0.76 -1.33 -14.15
CA ASP A 138 -0.22 -2.59 -14.67
C ASP A 138 1.28 -2.75 -14.35
N THR A 139 2.01 -1.65 -14.30
CA THR A 139 3.43 -1.68 -13.98
C THR A 139 3.66 -1.96 -12.50
N PHE A 140 2.86 -1.38 -11.60
CA PHE A 140 2.85 -1.74 -10.18
C PHE A 140 2.46 -3.21 -9.97
N ASP A 141 1.40 -3.68 -10.65
CA ASP A 141 0.93 -5.06 -10.54
C ASP A 141 2.03 -6.06 -10.93
N ARG A 142 2.71 -5.84 -12.07
CA ARG A 142 3.86 -6.66 -12.49
C ARG A 142 5.00 -6.62 -11.48
N THR A 143 5.33 -5.44 -10.94
CA THR A 143 6.38 -5.29 -9.93
C THR A 143 6.03 -6.04 -8.64
N GLY A 144 4.78 -5.94 -8.20
CA GLY A 144 4.28 -6.67 -7.04
C GLY A 144 4.34 -8.19 -7.21
N ARG A 145 3.97 -8.71 -8.38
CA ARG A 145 4.07 -10.16 -8.68
C ARG A 145 5.51 -10.66 -8.66
N ARG A 146 6.47 -9.88 -9.16
CA ARG A 146 7.90 -10.22 -9.03
C ARG A 146 8.34 -10.33 -7.57
N LEU A 147 7.87 -9.44 -6.71
CA LEU A 147 8.14 -9.53 -5.27
C LEU A 147 7.47 -10.74 -4.63
N LEU A 148 6.24 -11.07 -5.05
CA LEU A 148 5.54 -12.28 -4.58
C LEU A 148 6.26 -13.57 -4.96
N THR A 149 6.99 -13.61 -6.09
CA THR A 149 7.86 -14.73 -6.46
C THR A 149 8.96 -14.95 -5.42
N ALA A 150 9.59 -13.87 -4.92
CA ALA A 150 10.58 -13.98 -3.85
C ALA A 150 9.93 -14.39 -2.52
N ILE A 151 8.76 -13.85 -2.19
CA ILE A 151 7.99 -14.23 -0.99
C ILE A 151 7.59 -15.71 -1.02
N ALA A 152 7.18 -16.24 -2.19
CA ALA A 152 6.90 -17.67 -2.35
C ALA A 152 8.13 -18.52 -1.99
N ARG A 153 9.32 -18.12 -2.45
CA ARG A 153 10.58 -18.81 -2.12
C ARG A 153 10.93 -18.71 -0.62
N VAL A 154 10.70 -17.55 0.02
CA VAL A 154 10.84 -17.40 1.49
C VAL A 154 9.98 -18.42 2.21
N LEU A 155 8.75 -18.62 1.74
CA LEU A 155 7.77 -19.56 2.31
C LEU A 155 8.00 -21.02 1.88
N LYS A 156 9.03 -21.29 1.07
CA LYS A 156 9.34 -22.62 0.49
C LYS A 156 8.21 -23.16 -0.40
N LEU A 157 7.51 -22.27 -1.09
CA LEU A 157 6.49 -22.57 -2.08
C LEU A 157 7.09 -22.53 -3.50
N ALA A 158 6.33 -23.03 -4.49
CA ALA A 158 6.68 -22.85 -5.90
C ALA A 158 6.79 -21.34 -6.23
N PRO A 159 7.76 -20.91 -7.06
CA PRO A 159 7.96 -19.49 -7.35
C PRO A 159 6.72 -18.78 -7.92
N ASP A 160 5.87 -19.48 -8.64
CA ASP A 160 4.62 -19.02 -9.26
C ASP A 160 3.38 -19.20 -8.38
N TYR A 161 3.56 -19.64 -7.12
CA TYR A 161 2.45 -19.95 -6.20
C TYR A 161 1.39 -18.86 -6.11
N PHE A 162 1.76 -17.60 -6.16
CA PHE A 162 0.83 -16.48 -6.02
C PHE A 162 0.20 -16.04 -7.35
N GLU A 163 0.75 -16.46 -8.51
CA GLU A 163 0.41 -15.88 -9.81
C GLU A 163 -1.09 -15.96 -10.13
N ASP A 164 -1.67 -17.15 -10.04
CA ASP A 164 -3.10 -17.41 -10.29
C ASP A 164 -4.02 -16.86 -9.17
N LYS A 165 -3.47 -16.44 -8.03
CA LYS A 165 -4.21 -16.00 -6.85
C LYS A 165 -4.34 -14.48 -6.73
N VAL A 166 -3.54 -13.73 -7.49
CA VAL A 166 -3.52 -12.26 -7.45
C VAL A 166 -3.81 -11.61 -8.81
N GLN A 167 -3.76 -12.38 -9.91
CA GLN A 167 -3.87 -11.85 -11.29
C GLN A 167 -5.16 -11.07 -11.55
N LEU A 168 -6.23 -11.37 -10.82
CA LEU A 168 -7.55 -10.72 -10.90
C LEU A 168 -7.96 -10.12 -9.54
N GLY A 169 -6.99 -9.88 -8.65
CA GLY A 169 -7.24 -9.30 -7.34
C GLY A 169 -7.85 -7.91 -7.40
N ASN A 170 -8.65 -7.56 -6.38
CA ASN A 170 -9.22 -6.23 -6.21
C ASN A 170 -8.15 -5.21 -5.78
N SER A 171 -7.04 -5.18 -6.52
CA SER A 171 -5.91 -4.28 -6.27
C SER A 171 -6.28 -2.83 -6.57
N VAL A 172 -5.68 -1.92 -5.81
CA VAL A 172 -5.96 -0.48 -5.91
C VAL A 172 -4.66 0.30 -5.93
N LEU A 173 -4.49 1.16 -6.94
CA LEU A 173 -3.49 2.22 -6.94
C LEU A 173 -4.14 3.48 -6.36
N ARG A 174 -3.60 3.97 -5.24
CA ARG A 174 -4.03 5.23 -4.62
C ARG A 174 -3.01 6.32 -4.93
N VAL A 175 -3.49 7.50 -5.28
CA VAL A 175 -2.65 8.71 -5.33
C VAL A 175 -3.10 9.62 -4.21
N ILE A 176 -2.22 9.86 -3.26
CA ILE A 176 -2.51 10.68 -2.08
C ILE A 176 -1.87 12.05 -2.25
N HIS A 177 -2.67 13.08 -2.03
CA HIS A 177 -2.23 14.46 -1.89
C HIS A 177 -2.38 14.89 -0.43
N TYR A 178 -1.26 15.26 0.17
CA TYR A 178 -1.21 15.92 1.46
C TYR A 178 -0.96 17.41 1.20
N PRO A 179 -1.94 18.28 1.36
CA PRO A 179 -1.75 19.70 1.16
C PRO A 179 -0.73 20.29 2.16
N PRO A 180 -0.25 21.50 1.95
CA PRO A 180 0.52 22.23 2.97
C PRO A 180 -0.20 22.21 4.31
N MET A 181 0.56 22.11 5.40
CA MET A 181 -0.01 22.10 6.75
C MET A 181 -0.75 23.41 7.03
N PRO A 182 -1.90 23.36 7.72
CA PRO A 182 -2.59 24.58 8.13
C PRO A 182 -1.68 25.45 9.04
N PRO A 183 -1.83 26.76 8.99
CA PRO A 183 -0.98 27.69 9.76
C PRO A 183 -1.15 27.55 11.28
N ASN A 184 -2.29 27.03 11.73
CA ASN A 184 -2.57 26.81 13.14
C ASN A 184 -2.26 25.35 13.52
N PRO A 185 -1.81 25.11 14.78
CA PRO A 185 -1.63 23.76 15.29
C PRO A 185 -2.91 22.94 15.14
N THR A 186 -2.76 21.65 14.79
CA THR A 186 -3.86 20.70 14.65
C THR A 186 -3.47 19.38 15.33
N GLU A 187 -4.44 18.72 15.92
CA GLU A 187 -4.28 17.34 16.45
C GLU A 187 -4.35 16.28 15.34
N SER A 188 -4.83 16.65 14.16
CA SER A 188 -4.83 15.79 12.98
C SER A 188 -3.42 15.57 12.46
N ILE A 189 -3.13 14.37 11.97
CA ILE A 189 -1.86 14.03 11.32
C ILE A 189 -2.08 13.64 9.85
N ARG A 190 -1.00 13.55 9.07
CA ARG A 190 -1.07 13.19 7.65
C ARG A 190 -1.72 11.83 7.42
N ALA A 191 -1.33 10.81 8.20
CA ALA A 191 -2.04 9.53 8.25
C ALA A 191 -1.88 8.90 9.64
N GLY A 192 -2.99 8.54 10.27
CA GLY A 192 -3.02 7.86 11.57
C GLY A 192 -2.39 6.47 11.52
N ALA A 193 -2.06 5.91 12.68
CA ALA A 193 -1.50 4.57 12.78
C ALA A 193 -2.51 3.52 12.29
N HIS A 194 -2.10 2.66 11.34
CA HIS A 194 -2.92 1.61 10.73
C HIS A 194 -2.06 0.47 10.21
N GLU A 195 -2.71 -0.61 9.84
CA GLU A 195 -2.18 -1.75 9.09
C GLU A 195 -2.90 -1.84 7.75
N ASP A 196 -2.21 -2.32 6.71
CA ASP A 196 -2.79 -2.47 5.39
C ASP A 196 -3.54 -3.80 5.29
N ILE A 197 -4.74 -3.81 4.72
CA ILE A 197 -5.63 -4.98 4.66
C ILE A 197 -5.18 -6.01 3.61
N ASN A 198 -4.42 -5.59 2.61
CA ASN A 198 -4.04 -6.33 1.40
C ASN A 198 -2.98 -7.43 1.62
N VAL A 199 -2.41 -7.95 0.51
CA VAL A 199 -1.28 -8.91 0.51
C VAL A 199 0.03 -8.19 0.78
N ILE A 200 0.40 -7.25 -0.08
CA ILE A 200 1.56 -6.36 0.05
C ILE A 200 1.22 -4.98 -0.50
N THR A 201 1.78 -3.94 0.11
CA THR A 201 1.72 -2.57 -0.40
C THR A 201 3.05 -2.18 -1.02
N LEU A 202 3.00 -1.60 -2.22
CA LEU A 202 4.14 -1.01 -2.90
C LEU A 202 3.96 0.51 -2.89
N LEU A 203 4.83 1.24 -2.21
CA LEU A 203 4.71 2.69 -2.01
C LEU A 203 5.84 3.43 -2.73
N LEU A 204 5.50 4.25 -3.72
CA LEU A 204 6.37 5.28 -4.30
C LEU A 204 6.04 6.67 -3.74
N GLY A 205 7.00 7.62 -3.83
CA GLY A 205 6.82 8.98 -3.36
C GLY A 205 6.90 9.13 -1.84
N ALA A 206 7.59 8.22 -1.15
CA ALA A 206 7.85 8.31 0.29
C ALA A 206 9.13 9.10 0.62
N GLU A 207 9.67 9.86 -0.32
CA GLU A 207 10.92 10.63 -0.21
C GLU A 207 10.83 11.77 0.81
N GLU A 208 9.64 12.35 0.96
CA GLU A 208 9.39 13.29 2.05
C GLU A 208 9.31 12.54 3.38
N PRO A 209 10.07 12.97 4.41
CA PRO A 209 10.05 12.37 5.72
C PRO A 209 8.66 12.34 6.35
N GLY A 210 8.44 11.38 7.26
CA GLY A 210 7.21 11.28 8.01
C GLY A 210 6.68 9.86 8.16
N LEU A 211 7.03 8.94 7.27
CA LEU A 211 6.68 7.53 7.42
C LEU A 211 7.40 6.93 8.62
N GLN A 212 6.64 6.30 9.52
CA GLN A 212 7.15 5.60 10.68
C GLN A 212 6.50 4.23 10.81
N VAL A 213 7.27 3.25 11.24
CA VAL A 213 6.87 1.85 11.41
C VAL A 213 7.04 1.47 12.89
N LEU A 214 6.04 0.77 13.46
CA LEU A 214 6.06 0.33 14.85
C LEU A 214 6.89 -0.96 14.98
N THR A 215 8.01 -0.88 15.70
CA THR A 215 8.86 -2.05 15.94
C THR A 215 8.22 -3.04 16.90
N LYS A 216 8.77 -4.26 17.01
CA LYS A 216 8.35 -5.28 18.01
C LYS A 216 8.55 -4.80 19.46
N GLN A 217 9.41 -3.82 19.67
CA GLN A 217 9.69 -3.21 20.97
C GLN A 217 8.74 -2.07 21.33
N GLY A 218 7.80 -1.73 20.45
CA GLY A 218 6.84 -0.63 20.62
C GLY A 218 7.42 0.77 20.31
N GLU A 219 8.56 0.83 19.61
CA GLU A 219 9.20 2.08 19.21
C GLU A 219 8.84 2.45 17.76
N TRP A 220 8.69 3.74 17.48
CA TRP A 220 8.46 4.24 16.13
C TRP A 220 9.80 4.44 15.41
N LEU A 221 10.04 3.64 14.37
CA LEU A 221 11.20 3.71 13.50
C LEU A 221 10.88 4.54 12.25
N SER A 222 11.63 5.61 12.00
CA SER A 222 11.47 6.40 10.77
C SER A 222 12.00 5.66 9.56
N VAL A 223 11.23 5.65 8.48
CA VAL A 223 11.60 5.08 7.18
C VAL A 223 11.94 6.24 6.23
N ASN A 224 13.19 6.28 5.78
CA ASN A 224 13.71 7.33 4.92
C ASN A 224 14.37 6.70 3.69
N PRO A 225 13.57 6.30 2.67
CA PRO A 225 14.12 5.73 1.44
C PRO A 225 14.91 6.78 0.65
N ALA A 226 15.88 6.34 -0.13
CA ALA A 226 16.53 7.20 -1.09
C ALA A 226 15.53 7.64 -2.18
N PRO A 227 15.72 8.81 -2.81
CA PRO A 227 14.91 9.23 -3.95
C PRO A 227 14.83 8.13 -5.02
N GLY A 228 13.64 7.89 -5.57
CA GLY A 228 13.39 6.85 -6.56
C GLY A 228 13.36 5.42 -6.00
N SER A 229 13.41 5.24 -4.67
CA SER A 229 13.19 3.93 -4.04
C SER A 229 11.72 3.69 -3.73
N MET A 230 11.34 2.43 -3.67
CA MET A 230 10.00 1.97 -3.30
C MET A 230 10.03 1.39 -1.88
N VAL A 231 9.07 1.73 -1.05
CA VAL A 231 8.86 1.04 0.24
C VAL A 231 7.83 -0.07 0.03
N VAL A 232 8.11 -1.28 0.52
CA VAL A 232 7.18 -2.41 0.39
C VAL A 232 6.91 -3.02 1.74
N ASN A 233 5.62 -3.21 2.07
CA ASN A 233 5.21 -3.82 3.33
C ASN A 233 4.22 -4.95 3.15
N VAL A 234 4.23 -5.85 4.11
CA VAL A 234 3.27 -6.94 4.28
C VAL A 234 1.94 -6.38 4.75
N GLY A 235 0.84 -6.88 4.19
CA GLY A 235 -0.51 -6.60 4.63
C GLY A 235 -1.16 -7.74 5.41
N ASP A 236 -2.33 -7.47 5.97
CA ASP A 236 -3.06 -8.40 6.85
C ASP A 236 -3.42 -9.72 6.19
N MET A 237 -3.76 -9.70 4.88
CA MET A 237 -4.06 -10.94 4.14
C MET A 237 -2.87 -11.88 4.08
N LEU A 238 -1.65 -11.35 3.82
CA LEU A 238 -0.44 -12.17 3.80
C LEU A 238 -0.04 -12.61 5.20
N GLN A 239 -0.19 -11.75 6.21
CA GLN A 239 0.00 -12.12 7.61
C GLN A 239 -0.92 -13.28 8.00
N ARG A 240 -2.20 -13.22 7.63
CA ARG A 240 -3.17 -14.28 7.90
C ARG A 240 -2.81 -15.58 7.18
N LEU A 241 -2.46 -15.52 5.89
CA LEU A 241 -2.02 -16.67 5.10
C LEU A 241 -0.79 -17.34 5.69
N THR A 242 0.14 -16.57 6.25
CA THR A 242 1.39 -17.05 6.85
C THR A 242 1.29 -17.29 8.35
N ASN A 243 0.07 -17.25 8.93
CA ASN A 243 -0.17 -17.44 10.36
C ASN A 243 0.78 -16.59 11.24
N GLY A 244 1.03 -15.35 10.82
CA GLY A 244 1.89 -14.39 11.52
C GLY A 244 3.40 -14.57 11.29
N ALA A 245 3.85 -15.48 10.42
CA ALA A 245 5.26 -15.63 10.09
C ALA A 245 5.81 -14.38 9.38
N LEU A 246 5.04 -13.80 8.47
CA LEU A 246 5.32 -12.49 7.89
C LEU A 246 4.33 -11.49 8.51
N ARG A 247 4.84 -10.35 8.98
CA ARG A 247 4.04 -9.42 9.80
C ARG A 247 3.45 -8.29 8.98
N SER A 248 2.15 -8.08 9.11
CA SER A 248 1.54 -6.77 8.89
C SER A 248 1.89 -5.87 10.07
N THR A 249 2.51 -4.74 9.79
CA THR A 249 3.08 -3.89 10.83
C THR A 249 2.44 -2.51 10.81
N SER A 250 1.98 -2.07 11.98
CA SER A 250 1.37 -0.76 12.15
C SER A 250 2.34 0.34 11.73
N HIS A 251 1.88 1.27 10.91
CA HIS A 251 2.66 2.39 10.43
C HIS A 251 1.81 3.67 10.36
N ARG A 252 2.49 4.83 10.31
CA ARG A 252 1.83 6.14 10.29
C ARG A 252 2.64 7.15 9.48
N VAL A 253 2.01 8.27 9.10
CA VAL A 253 2.70 9.42 8.51
C VAL A 253 2.48 10.63 9.41
N ILE A 254 3.54 11.03 10.09
CA ILE A 254 3.52 12.19 11.00
C ILE A 254 3.60 13.51 10.21
N ASN A 255 3.19 14.60 10.86
CA ASN A 255 3.29 15.93 10.29
C ASN A 255 4.76 16.35 10.15
N PRO A 256 5.14 17.02 9.06
CA PRO A 256 6.48 17.55 8.91
C PRO A 256 6.72 18.69 9.92
N VAL A 257 7.95 18.75 10.40
CA VAL A 257 8.43 19.89 11.20
C VAL A 257 9.16 20.86 10.29
N SER A 258 9.15 22.18 10.65
CA SER A 258 9.88 23.23 9.95
C SER A 258 9.31 23.68 8.59
N ASP A 259 10.14 24.24 7.72
CA ASP A 259 9.78 24.81 6.42
C ASP A 259 9.13 23.82 5.45
N ARG A 260 9.34 22.51 5.63
CA ARG A 260 8.68 21.46 4.84
C ARG A 260 7.16 21.40 5.05
N ALA A 261 6.66 21.95 6.15
CA ALA A 261 5.21 22.06 6.40
C ALA A 261 4.48 22.92 5.34
N LYS A 262 5.21 23.80 4.65
CA LYS A 262 4.69 24.67 3.58
C LYS A 262 4.52 23.95 2.23
N ASN A 263 5.08 22.74 2.10
CA ASN A 263 5.05 21.99 0.85
C ASN A 263 3.96 20.92 0.86
N ALA A 264 3.28 20.78 -0.28
CA ALA A 264 2.43 19.62 -0.53
C ALA A 264 3.30 18.37 -0.67
N ARG A 265 2.75 17.20 -0.28
CA ARG A 265 3.38 15.89 -0.47
C ARG A 265 2.46 15.00 -1.29
N PHE A 266 3.07 14.23 -2.18
CA PHE A 266 2.39 13.18 -2.93
C PHE A 266 2.95 11.82 -2.57
N SER A 267 2.10 10.79 -2.55
CA SER A 267 2.54 9.40 -2.43
C SER A 267 1.59 8.48 -3.17
N MET A 268 2.12 7.35 -3.64
CA MET A 268 1.41 6.43 -4.53
C MET A 268 1.53 5.00 -3.99
N PRO A 269 0.72 4.61 -2.98
CA PRO A 269 0.61 3.22 -2.56
C PRO A 269 -0.22 2.41 -3.57
N PHE A 270 0.31 1.25 -3.93
CA PHE A 270 -0.41 0.20 -4.65
C PHE A 270 -0.71 -0.95 -3.71
N PHE A 271 -1.98 -1.16 -3.42
CA PHE A 271 -2.48 -2.22 -2.56
C PHE A 271 -2.75 -3.47 -3.38
N LEU A 272 -1.84 -4.43 -3.37
CA LEU A 272 -1.98 -5.67 -4.12
C LEU A 272 -2.84 -6.66 -3.32
N HIS A 273 -3.94 -7.14 -3.91
CA HIS A 273 -4.90 -8.03 -3.27
C HIS A 273 -4.95 -9.40 -3.91
N PHE A 274 -5.40 -10.40 -3.15
CA PHE A 274 -5.82 -11.69 -3.72
C PHE A 274 -7.07 -11.53 -4.58
N ASN A 275 -7.29 -12.53 -5.46
CA ASN A 275 -8.57 -12.68 -6.15
C ASN A 275 -9.71 -12.75 -5.11
N PRO A 276 -10.89 -12.19 -5.37
CA PRO A 276 -11.99 -12.11 -4.42
C PRO A 276 -12.40 -13.45 -3.79
N ASP A 277 -12.37 -14.52 -4.57
CA ASP A 277 -12.76 -15.88 -4.18
C ASP A 277 -11.61 -16.74 -3.63
N PHE A 278 -10.40 -16.16 -3.48
CA PHE A 278 -9.28 -16.89 -2.91
C PHE A 278 -9.50 -17.16 -1.41
N PRO A 279 -9.46 -18.44 -0.95
CA PRO A 279 -9.59 -18.78 0.47
C PRO A 279 -8.26 -18.50 1.20
N ILE A 280 -8.24 -17.51 2.08
CA ILE A 280 -7.10 -17.23 2.95
C ILE A 280 -7.12 -18.24 4.10
N ALA A 281 -6.40 -19.34 3.93
CA ALA A 281 -6.17 -20.37 4.94
C ALA A 281 -4.69 -20.41 5.29
N ALA A 282 -4.36 -20.59 6.58
CA ALA A 282 -2.97 -20.67 7.01
C ALA A 282 -2.22 -21.78 6.25
N LEU A 283 -1.04 -21.42 5.71
CA LEU A 283 -0.18 -22.38 5.01
C LEU A 283 0.25 -23.50 5.95
N PRO A 284 0.22 -24.78 5.53
CA PRO A 284 0.64 -25.90 6.39
C PRO A 284 2.06 -25.73 6.95
N SER A 285 2.97 -25.13 6.19
CA SER A 285 4.34 -24.82 6.64
C SER A 285 4.42 -23.74 7.72
N CYS A 286 3.34 -23.00 7.93
CA CYS A 286 3.25 -21.93 8.94
C CYS A 286 2.42 -22.35 10.17
N VAL A 287 2.00 -23.60 10.25
CA VAL A 287 1.25 -24.17 11.38
C VAL A 287 2.11 -25.21 12.09
N GLY A 288 2.02 -25.32 13.42
CA GLY A 288 2.74 -26.31 14.19
C GLY A 288 3.13 -25.84 15.59
N PRO A 289 3.91 -26.65 16.33
CA PRO A 289 4.31 -26.35 17.69
C PRO A 289 5.01 -24.98 17.81
N GLY A 290 4.61 -24.18 18.78
CA GLY A 290 5.15 -22.82 18.99
C GLY A 290 4.59 -21.73 18.08
N ARG A 291 3.64 -22.07 17.21
CA ARG A 291 2.88 -21.12 16.37
C ARG A 291 1.48 -20.87 16.95
N PRO A 292 0.86 -19.74 16.68
CA PRO A 292 -0.54 -19.49 17.05
C PRO A 292 -1.47 -20.55 16.41
N GLU A 293 -2.60 -20.81 17.05
CA GLU A 293 -3.68 -21.59 16.43
C GLU A 293 -4.16 -20.85 15.18
N PRO A 294 -4.24 -21.54 14.02
CA PRO A 294 -4.64 -20.89 12.78
C PRO A 294 -6.11 -20.44 12.83
N LEU A 295 -6.38 -19.26 12.33
CA LEU A 295 -7.75 -18.77 12.17
C LEU A 295 -8.49 -19.57 11.11
N PRO A 296 -9.83 -19.73 11.20
CA PRO A 296 -10.62 -20.40 10.17
C PRO A 296 -10.40 -19.76 8.78
N PRO A 297 -10.45 -20.55 7.69
CA PRO A 297 -10.39 -20.01 6.33
C PRO A 297 -11.48 -18.96 6.09
N ILE A 298 -11.15 -17.91 5.32
CA ILE A 298 -12.08 -16.85 4.91
C ILE A 298 -11.76 -16.45 3.47
N LEU A 299 -12.77 -16.12 2.66
CA LEU A 299 -12.52 -15.59 1.32
C LEU A 299 -11.90 -14.19 1.39
N ALA A 300 -11.02 -13.88 0.44
CA ALA A 300 -10.31 -12.59 0.42
C ALA A 300 -11.28 -11.40 0.37
N GLU A 301 -12.37 -11.51 -0.38
CA GLU A 301 -13.41 -10.47 -0.42
C GLU A 301 -14.17 -10.35 0.90
N GLU A 302 -14.54 -11.46 1.53
CA GLU A 302 -15.20 -11.45 2.84
C GLU A 302 -14.32 -10.77 3.89
N TYR A 303 -13.03 -11.12 3.90
CA TYR A 303 -12.05 -10.50 4.79
C TYR A 303 -11.91 -9.00 4.54
N LEU A 304 -11.81 -8.58 3.27
CA LEU A 304 -11.77 -7.18 2.90
C LEU A 304 -13.01 -6.43 3.42
N GLN A 305 -14.22 -6.97 3.20
CA GLN A 305 -15.46 -6.35 3.64
C GLN A 305 -15.58 -6.29 5.18
N GLU A 306 -15.09 -7.30 5.89
CA GLU A 306 -15.02 -7.31 7.36
C GLU A 306 -14.14 -6.15 7.86
N ARG A 307 -12.91 -6.01 7.31
CA ARG A 307 -11.96 -4.96 7.69
C ARG A 307 -12.45 -3.56 7.33
N LEU A 308 -13.07 -3.37 6.15
CA LEU A 308 -13.63 -2.08 5.74
C LEU A 308 -14.77 -1.61 6.67
N ARG A 309 -15.62 -2.52 7.16
CA ARG A 309 -16.64 -2.21 8.16
C ARG A 309 -16.04 -1.79 9.50
N GLU A 310 -14.97 -2.43 9.95
CA GLU A 310 -14.30 -2.07 11.20
C GLU A 310 -13.72 -0.65 11.18
N ILE A 311 -13.24 -0.19 10.03
CA ILE A 311 -12.69 1.17 9.85
C ILE A 311 -13.73 2.18 9.37
N LYS A 312 -15.01 1.81 9.32
CA LYS A 312 -16.16 2.65 8.94
C LYS A 312 -16.06 3.27 7.53
N LEU A 313 -15.44 2.59 6.59
CA LEU A 313 -15.44 2.98 5.17
C LEU A 313 -16.61 2.36 4.39
N LYS A 314 -17.38 1.48 5.03
CA LYS A 314 -18.66 0.93 4.54
C LYS A 314 -19.64 0.77 5.69
#